data_0eb07e938968f034fe522e2bf1ee20ae
#
_entry.id   0eb07e938968f034fe522e2bf1ee20ae
#
_cell.length_a   1.000
_cell.length_b   1.000
_cell.length_c   1.000
_cell.angle_alpha   90.00
_cell.angle_beta   90.00
_cell.angle_gamma   90.00
#
_symmetry.space_group_name_H-M   'P 1'
#
loop_
_entity.id
_entity.type
_entity.pdbx_description
1 polymer ?
#
loop_
_entity_poly.entity_id
_entity_poly.type
_entity_poly.pdbx_seq_one_letter_code
_entity_poly.pdbx_strand_id
1 'polypeptide(L)'
;MRRIPALLIPLLAARLLAAQTASAASEIRSGDSLHAALQPDQALVHYRRALALDSANYEALWKASRALVDVAKQMDGKGDALKKRRDSLYVEARRLAEAAVRINPVGARGHSMIAQALGRLSRTRGGKERVRFAKIIYDEAERAIALDSTDDIAYHVMGAWHAEVKRLSGIQRFFAKTLFGAGFLDRGNWDDAQRYLLRAVALKPQNIFHHLELAEIYVDVGKYSLARDQLRALHDLPIADVLDHQYKTQAATLLDDIKNEKDET
;
A
#
# COMPACT_ATOMS: atom_id res chain seq x y z
N MET A 1 48.89 22.87 -28.13
CA MET A 1 47.78 22.62 -27.20
C MET A 1 46.48 23.06 -27.88
N ARG A 2 45.63 22.11 -28.31
CA ARG A 2 44.31 22.44 -28.91
C ARG A 2 43.35 22.79 -27.80
N ARG A 3 42.87 24.03 -27.75
CA ARG A 3 41.82 24.47 -26.82
C ARG A 3 40.50 23.83 -27.25
N ILE A 4 39.95 22.96 -26.42
CA ILE A 4 38.60 22.42 -26.58
C ILE A 4 37.65 23.61 -26.44
N PRO A 5 36.76 23.91 -27.41
CA PRO A 5 35.87 25.06 -27.34
C PRO A 5 34.88 24.87 -26.18
N ALA A 6 34.74 25.87 -25.31
CA ALA A 6 33.92 25.86 -24.09
C ALA A 6 32.43 25.55 -24.33
N LEU A 7 31.96 25.61 -25.57
CA LEU A 7 30.58 25.25 -25.99
C LEU A 7 30.31 23.73 -26.13
N LEU A 8 31.35 22.87 -26.19
CA LEU A 8 31.17 21.42 -26.33
C LEU A 8 30.86 20.72 -24.99
N ILE A 9 31.27 21.31 -23.88
CA ILE A 9 31.09 20.72 -22.55
C ILE A 9 29.59 20.61 -22.14
N PRO A 10 28.77 21.72 -22.27
CA PRO A 10 27.34 21.63 -21.91
C PRO A 10 26.53 20.70 -22.83
N LEU A 11 26.91 20.58 -24.11
CA LEU A 11 26.23 19.69 -25.06
C LEU A 11 26.49 18.20 -24.75
N LEU A 12 27.71 17.89 -24.32
CA LEU A 12 28.09 16.54 -23.90
C LEU A 12 27.41 16.13 -22.61
N ALA A 13 27.34 17.05 -21.63
CA ALA A 13 26.65 16.84 -20.36
C ALA A 13 25.13 16.62 -20.57
N ALA A 14 24.50 17.41 -21.44
CA ALA A 14 23.09 17.26 -21.77
C ALA A 14 22.80 15.92 -22.47
N ARG A 15 23.67 15.45 -23.36
CA ARG A 15 23.54 14.14 -24.01
C ARG A 15 23.75 12.99 -23.03
N LEU A 16 24.67 13.09 -22.09
CA LEU A 16 24.89 12.08 -21.05
C LEU A 16 23.67 11.98 -20.13
N LEU A 17 23.11 13.11 -19.70
CA LEU A 17 21.90 13.15 -18.87
C LEU A 17 20.70 12.56 -19.60
N ALA A 18 20.51 12.90 -20.88
CA ALA A 18 19.45 12.32 -21.69
C ALA A 18 19.61 10.79 -21.88
N ALA A 19 20.83 10.29 -22.03
CA ALA A 19 21.11 8.86 -22.11
C ALA A 19 20.84 8.13 -20.77
N GLN A 20 21.18 8.76 -19.64
CA GLN A 20 20.90 8.22 -18.31
C GLN A 20 19.40 8.16 -18.00
N THR A 21 18.64 9.21 -18.34
CA THR A 21 17.18 9.22 -18.16
C THR A 21 16.48 8.19 -19.05
N ALA A 22 16.91 8.02 -20.30
CA ALA A 22 16.40 7.00 -21.19
C ALA A 22 16.70 5.58 -20.66
N SER A 23 17.87 5.37 -20.06
CA SER A 23 18.25 4.11 -19.42
C SER A 23 17.46 3.85 -18.14
N ALA A 24 17.25 4.86 -17.27
CA ALA A 24 16.40 4.74 -16.09
C ALA A 24 14.95 4.38 -16.46
N ALA A 25 14.37 5.03 -17.47
CA ALA A 25 13.04 4.71 -17.97
C ALA A 25 12.95 3.26 -18.54
N SER A 26 14.02 2.76 -19.15
CA SER A 26 14.08 1.35 -19.61
C SER A 26 14.08 0.37 -18.45
N GLU A 27 14.85 0.65 -17.40
CA GLU A 27 14.88 -0.17 -16.19
C GLU A 27 13.50 -0.17 -15.49
N ILE A 28 12.80 0.98 -15.42
CA ILE A 28 11.44 1.06 -14.88
C ILE A 28 10.50 0.17 -15.68
N ARG A 29 10.51 0.22 -17.01
CA ARG A 29 9.64 -0.64 -17.85
C ARG A 29 9.91 -2.13 -17.64
N SER A 30 11.18 -2.53 -17.51
CA SER A 30 11.54 -3.92 -17.19
C SER A 30 11.01 -4.33 -15.82
N GLY A 31 11.14 -3.46 -14.83
CA GLY A 31 10.56 -3.66 -13.50
C GLY A 31 9.03 -3.79 -13.54
N ASP A 32 8.35 -2.96 -14.35
CA ASP A 32 6.89 -3.01 -14.50
C ASP A 32 6.43 -4.34 -15.11
N SER A 33 7.13 -4.83 -16.14
CA SER A 33 6.84 -6.13 -16.76
C SER A 33 6.99 -7.28 -15.75
N LEU A 34 8.03 -7.26 -14.94
CA LEU A 34 8.29 -8.28 -13.92
C LEU A 34 7.27 -8.18 -12.76
N HIS A 35 6.89 -6.96 -12.37
CA HIS A 35 5.86 -6.76 -11.36
C HIS A 35 4.50 -7.28 -11.84
N ALA A 36 4.15 -7.02 -13.10
CA ALA A 36 2.93 -7.56 -13.71
C ALA A 36 2.96 -9.10 -13.84
N ALA A 37 4.15 -9.68 -13.94
CA ALA A 37 4.38 -11.14 -13.89
C ALA A 37 4.43 -11.71 -12.47
N LEU A 38 4.09 -10.93 -11.44
CA LEU A 38 4.11 -11.29 -10.01
C LEU A 38 5.51 -11.68 -9.50
N GLN A 39 6.55 -11.04 -10.02
CA GLN A 39 7.96 -11.23 -9.65
C GLN A 39 8.52 -9.96 -8.98
N PRO A 40 8.01 -9.56 -7.80
CA PRO A 40 8.36 -8.27 -7.19
C PRO A 40 9.81 -8.18 -6.75
N ASP A 41 10.47 -9.28 -6.40
CA ASP A 41 11.89 -9.35 -6.07
C ASP A 41 12.76 -8.97 -7.29
N GLN A 42 12.46 -9.52 -8.45
CA GLN A 42 13.14 -9.18 -9.71
C GLN A 42 12.79 -7.75 -10.17
N ALA A 43 11.53 -7.35 -10.05
CA ALA A 43 11.11 -5.98 -10.34
C ALA A 43 11.88 -4.96 -9.48
N LEU A 44 12.08 -5.25 -8.18
CA LEU A 44 12.84 -4.41 -7.27
C LEU A 44 14.30 -4.20 -7.72
N VAL A 45 14.93 -5.23 -8.29
CA VAL A 45 16.30 -5.11 -8.84
C VAL A 45 16.33 -4.05 -9.94
N HIS A 46 15.37 -4.08 -10.86
CA HIS A 46 15.27 -3.10 -11.95
C HIS A 46 14.96 -1.69 -11.43
N TYR A 47 14.02 -1.52 -10.50
CA TYR A 47 13.75 -0.21 -9.92
C TYR A 47 14.95 0.35 -9.16
N ARG A 48 15.74 -0.48 -8.47
CA ARG A 48 16.99 -0.06 -7.85
C ARG A 48 18.07 0.34 -8.87
N ARG A 49 18.15 -0.33 -10.02
CA ARG A 49 19.03 0.10 -11.13
C ARG A 49 18.59 1.45 -11.72
N ALA A 50 17.29 1.67 -11.88
CA ALA A 50 16.77 2.97 -12.28
C ALA A 50 17.18 4.06 -11.29
N LEU A 51 17.09 3.80 -9.98
CA LEU A 51 17.52 4.73 -8.92
C LEU A 51 19.04 4.94 -8.86
N ALA A 52 19.83 3.97 -9.28
CA ALA A 52 21.28 4.13 -9.41
C ALA A 52 21.66 5.06 -10.59
N LEU A 53 20.83 5.12 -11.63
CA LEU A 53 20.99 6.01 -12.77
C LEU A 53 20.42 7.41 -12.50
N ASP A 54 19.28 7.48 -11.79
CA ASP A 54 18.59 8.70 -11.41
C ASP A 54 17.97 8.54 -10.01
N SER A 55 18.71 8.94 -8.98
CA SER A 55 18.32 8.78 -7.58
C SER A 55 17.12 9.65 -7.17
N ALA A 56 16.75 10.65 -7.97
CA ALA A 56 15.60 11.52 -7.77
C ALA A 56 14.38 11.14 -8.64
N ASN A 57 14.39 9.96 -9.25
CA ASN A 57 13.31 9.50 -10.09
C ASN A 57 12.08 9.15 -9.23
N TYR A 58 11.08 10.00 -9.27
CA TYR A 58 9.84 9.83 -8.51
C TYR A 58 9.17 8.47 -8.77
N GLU A 59 9.10 8.07 -10.04
CA GLU A 59 8.43 6.85 -10.44
C GLU A 59 9.15 5.60 -9.91
N ALA A 60 10.46 5.54 -10.06
CA ALA A 60 11.28 4.46 -9.55
C ALA A 60 11.21 4.37 -8.00
N LEU A 61 11.15 5.50 -7.30
CA LEU A 61 11.07 5.55 -5.84
C LEU A 61 9.77 4.89 -5.32
N TRP A 62 8.59 5.31 -5.79
CA TRP A 62 7.35 4.72 -5.30
C TRP A 62 7.15 3.27 -5.79
N LYS A 63 7.62 2.93 -7.00
CA LYS A 63 7.55 1.54 -7.52
C LYS A 63 8.48 0.60 -6.75
N ALA A 64 9.67 1.03 -6.39
CA ALA A 64 10.56 0.26 -5.52
C ALA A 64 9.96 0.09 -4.11
N SER A 65 9.31 1.12 -3.56
CA SER A 65 8.56 1.03 -2.31
C SER A 65 7.46 -0.05 -2.39
N ARG A 66 6.64 -0.03 -3.44
CA ARG A 66 5.61 -1.05 -3.69
C ARG A 66 6.20 -2.45 -3.77
N ALA A 67 7.24 -2.63 -4.58
CA ALA A 67 7.89 -3.93 -4.73
C ALA A 67 8.45 -4.47 -3.41
N LEU A 68 9.01 -3.61 -2.55
CA LEU A 68 9.46 -4.01 -1.21
C LEU A 68 8.30 -4.48 -0.32
N VAL A 69 7.13 -3.81 -0.38
CA VAL A 69 5.94 -4.26 0.32
C VAL A 69 5.50 -5.63 -0.19
N ASP A 70 5.52 -5.84 -1.51
CA ASP A 70 5.09 -7.10 -2.13
C ASP A 70 6.07 -8.25 -1.82
N VAL A 71 7.39 -8.00 -1.80
CA VAL A 71 8.39 -8.97 -1.32
C VAL A 71 8.15 -9.33 0.15
N ALA A 72 7.93 -8.31 0.99
CA ALA A 72 7.72 -8.53 2.43
C ALA A 72 6.42 -9.30 2.72
N LYS A 73 5.34 -9.07 1.96
CA LYS A 73 4.06 -9.80 2.09
C LYS A 73 4.21 -11.31 1.89
N GLN A 74 5.08 -11.72 0.97
CA GLN A 74 5.31 -13.14 0.65
C GLN A 74 6.16 -13.87 1.69
N MET A 75 6.77 -13.15 2.63
CA MET A 75 7.53 -13.76 3.71
C MET A 75 6.61 -14.38 4.73
N ASP A 76 6.23 -15.62 4.49
CA ASP A 76 5.40 -16.41 5.40
C ASP A 76 6.25 -17.14 6.44
N GLY A 77 5.65 -17.40 7.61
CA GLY A 77 6.28 -18.14 8.69
C GLY A 77 6.34 -17.38 10.03
N LYS A 78 6.63 -18.14 11.07
CA LYS A 78 6.72 -17.68 12.47
C LYS A 78 8.20 -17.65 12.90
N GLY A 79 8.63 -16.58 13.54
CA GLY A 79 9.98 -16.46 14.11
C GLY A 79 10.50 -15.01 14.08
N ASP A 80 11.28 -14.65 15.10
CA ASP A 80 11.75 -13.27 15.28
C ASP A 80 12.67 -12.80 14.16
N ALA A 81 13.51 -13.67 13.63
CA ALA A 81 14.43 -13.35 12.54
C ALA A 81 13.65 -12.99 11.26
N LEU A 82 12.63 -13.78 10.91
CA LEU A 82 11.79 -13.51 9.75
C LEU A 82 10.96 -12.25 9.94
N LYS A 83 10.38 -12.06 11.12
CA LYS A 83 9.65 -10.85 11.49
C LYS A 83 10.53 -9.61 11.36
N LYS A 84 11.75 -9.63 11.92
CA LYS A 84 12.72 -8.53 11.80
C LYS A 84 13.08 -8.23 10.34
N ARG A 85 13.30 -9.26 9.52
CA ARG A 85 13.61 -9.10 8.10
C ARG A 85 12.42 -8.47 7.36
N ARG A 86 11.22 -8.96 7.58
CA ARG A 86 9.98 -8.39 7.00
C ARG A 86 9.79 -6.93 7.40
N ASP A 87 9.95 -6.62 8.68
CA ASP A 87 9.87 -5.26 9.20
C ASP A 87 10.91 -4.33 8.57
N SER A 88 12.15 -4.80 8.36
CA SER A 88 13.19 -4.00 7.72
C SER A 88 12.83 -3.63 6.27
N LEU A 89 12.17 -4.53 5.53
CA LEU A 89 11.67 -4.23 4.18
C LEU A 89 10.55 -3.18 4.19
N TYR A 90 9.62 -3.25 5.14
CA TYR A 90 8.59 -2.21 5.28
C TYR A 90 9.17 -0.85 5.69
N VAL A 91 10.21 -0.83 6.53
CA VAL A 91 10.93 0.41 6.88
C VAL A 91 11.64 0.99 5.65
N GLU A 92 12.29 0.16 4.84
CA GLU A 92 12.90 0.59 3.58
C GLU A 92 11.85 1.10 2.58
N ALA A 93 10.73 0.38 2.43
CA ALA A 93 9.61 0.80 1.59
C ALA A 93 9.10 2.18 1.98
N ARG A 94 8.85 2.41 3.27
CA ARG A 94 8.47 3.72 3.80
C ARG A 94 9.49 4.81 3.44
N ARG A 95 10.79 4.54 3.64
CA ARG A 95 11.87 5.51 3.34
C ARG A 95 11.89 5.92 1.86
N LEU A 96 11.69 4.96 0.96
CA LEU A 96 11.61 5.25 -0.49
C LEU A 96 10.33 6.04 -0.84
N ALA A 97 9.19 5.71 -0.25
CA ALA A 97 7.96 6.48 -0.43
C ALA A 97 8.09 7.91 0.09
N GLU A 98 8.70 8.12 1.26
CA GLU A 98 9.02 9.44 1.80
C GLU A 98 9.99 10.22 0.88
N ALA A 99 10.95 9.52 0.25
CA ALA A 99 11.80 10.13 -0.76
C ALA A 99 11.01 10.55 -2.01
N ALA A 100 10.07 9.72 -2.47
CA ALA A 100 9.18 10.07 -3.57
C ALA A 100 8.37 11.34 -3.27
N VAL A 101 7.79 11.44 -2.07
CA VAL A 101 7.03 12.66 -1.65
C VAL A 101 7.93 13.88 -1.57
N ARG A 102 9.18 13.75 -1.13
CA ARG A 102 10.13 14.89 -1.17
C ARG A 102 10.44 15.38 -2.58
N ILE A 103 10.52 14.46 -3.55
CA ILE A 103 10.78 14.81 -4.96
C ILE A 103 9.53 15.40 -5.62
N ASN A 104 8.36 14.80 -5.35
CA ASN A 104 7.09 15.26 -5.90
C ASN A 104 6.00 15.28 -4.81
N PRO A 105 5.86 16.39 -4.06
CA PRO A 105 4.87 16.50 -2.98
C PRO A 105 3.40 16.49 -3.45
N VAL A 106 3.16 16.64 -4.75
CA VAL A 106 1.81 16.56 -5.36
C VAL A 106 1.57 15.23 -6.09
N GLY A 107 2.49 14.30 -5.97
CA GLY A 107 2.36 12.96 -6.53
C GLY A 107 1.63 12.02 -5.58
N ALA A 108 0.38 11.67 -5.86
CA ALA A 108 -0.47 10.84 -4.99
C ALA A 108 0.18 9.50 -4.59
N ARG A 109 0.85 8.82 -5.53
CA ARG A 109 1.42 7.49 -5.30
C ARG A 109 2.47 7.45 -4.19
N GLY A 110 3.28 8.52 -4.00
CA GLY A 110 4.22 8.59 -2.89
C GLY A 110 3.50 8.54 -1.54
N HIS A 111 2.43 9.31 -1.39
CA HIS A 111 1.58 9.36 -0.19
C HIS A 111 0.89 8.01 0.08
N SER A 112 0.29 7.40 -0.94
CA SER A 112 -0.33 6.06 -0.83
C SER A 112 0.67 5.01 -0.36
N MET A 113 1.91 5.03 -0.87
CA MET A 113 2.94 4.07 -0.48
C MET A 113 3.43 4.29 0.95
N ILE A 114 3.50 5.53 1.46
CA ILE A 114 3.77 5.78 2.88
C ILE A 114 2.67 5.13 3.74
N ALA A 115 1.41 5.41 3.42
CA ALA A 115 0.26 4.88 4.16
C ALA A 115 0.23 3.35 4.14
N GLN A 116 0.46 2.72 2.99
CA GLN A 116 0.50 1.27 2.83
C GLN A 116 1.65 0.62 3.63
N ALA A 117 2.87 1.14 3.52
CA ALA A 117 4.03 0.60 4.22
C ALA A 117 3.86 0.70 5.74
N LEU A 118 3.35 1.85 6.24
CA LEU A 118 3.06 2.04 7.66
C LEU A 118 1.91 1.16 8.15
N GLY A 119 0.87 0.95 7.34
CA GLY A 119 -0.23 0.03 7.64
C GLY A 119 0.29 -1.38 7.92
N ARG A 120 1.19 -1.89 7.07
CA ARG A 120 1.83 -3.20 7.26
C ARG A 120 2.74 -3.22 8.50
N LEU A 121 3.56 -2.19 8.67
CA LEU A 121 4.51 -2.09 9.78
C LEU A 121 3.79 -1.94 11.14
N SER A 122 2.64 -1.29 11.19
CA SER A 122 1.86 -1.07 12.42
C SER A 122 1.44 -2.36 13.12
N ARG A 123 1.24 -3.44 12.34
CA ARG A 123 0.83 -4.76 12.87
C ARG A 123 1.87 -5.39 13.81
N THR A 124 3.14 -4.95 13.74
CA THR A 124 4.25 -5.50 14.54
C THR A 124 4.72 -4.54 15.63
N ARG A 125 4.07 -3.38 15.78
CA ARG A 125 4.47 -2.32 16.71
C ARG A 125 3.60 -2.25 17.96
N GLY A 126 4.20 -1.74 19.05
CA GLY A 126 3.50 -1.51 20.31
C GLY A 126 2.61 -0.26 20.30
N GLY A 127 1.81 -0.09 21.36
CA GLY A 127 0.71 0.87 21.41
C GLY A 127 1.05 2.31 21.00
N LYS A 128 2.10 2.92 21.59
CA LYS A 128 2.50 4.31 21.28
C LYS A 128 2.90 4.51 19.81
N GLU A 129 3.70 3.58 19.28
CA GLU A 129 4.17 3.66 17.90
C GLU A 129 3.01 3.40 16.93
N ARG A 130 2.14 2.45 17.27
CA ARG A 130 0.93 2.12 16.51
C ARG A 130 -0.02 3.32 16.40
N VAL A 131 -0.23 4.06 17.48
CA VAL A 131 -1.03 5.31 17.48
C VAL A 131 -0.38 6.36 16.58
N ARG A 132 0.94 6.57 16.70
CA ARG A 132 1.64 7.51 15.83
C ARG A 132 1.51 7.14 14.34
N PHE A 133 1.65 5.85 14.01
CA PHE A 133 1.48 5.39 12.65
C PHE A 133 0.04 5.56 12.16
N ALA A 134 -0.96 5.27 12.99
CA ALA A 134 -2.37 5.45 12.63
C ALA A 134 -2.68 6.89 12.20
N LYS A 135 -2.08 7.90 12.88
CA LYS A 135 -2.23 9.29 12.47
C LYS A 135 -1.60 9.55 11.10
N ILE A 136 -0.35 9.10 10.89
CA ILE A 136 0.35 9.32 9.62
C ILE A 136 -0.38 8.60 8.48
N ILE A 137 -0.84 7.37 8.69
CA ILE A 137 -1.60 6.60 7.69
C ILE A 137 -2.85 7.36 7.25
N TYR A 138 -3.61 7.92 8.21
CA TYR A 138 -4.79 8.71 7.90
C TYR A 138 -4.43 9.95 7.06
N ASP A 139 -3.48 10.77 7.53
CA ASP A 139 -3.09 12.01 6.88
C ASP A 139 -2.56 11.76 5.46
N GLU A 140 -1.73 10.73 5.27
CA GLU A 140 -1.14 10.40 3.97
C GLU A 140 -2.18 9.80 2.99
N ALA A 141 -3.09 8.95 3.47
CA ALA A 141 -4.17 8.42 2.64
C ALA A 141 -5.17 9.52 2.22
N GLU A 142 -5.54 10.42 3.15
CA GLU A 142 -6.38 11.59 2.86
C GLU A 142 -5.70 12.49 1.81
N ARG A 143 -4.41 12.75 1.98
CA ARG A 143 -3.63 13.53 1.00
C ARG A 143 -3.58 12.88 -0.38
N ALA A 144 -3.36 11.56 -0.44
CA ALA A 144 -3.35 10.84 -1.70
C ALA A 144 -4.71 10.92 -2.43
N ILE A 145 -5.83 10.75 -1.71
CA ILE A 145 -7.19 10.87 -2.26
C ILE A 145 -7.44 12.29 -2.79
N ALA A 146 -6.98 13.31 -2.06
CA ALA A 146 -7.12 14.71 -2.48
C ALA A 146 -6.31 15.05 -3.74
N LEU A 147 -5.17 14.40 -3.95
CA LEU A 147 -4.31 14.57 -5.11
C LEU A 147 -4.75 13.74 -6.32
N ASP A 148 -5.27 12.54 -6.09
CA ASP A 148 -5.77 11.62 -7.12
C ASP A 148 -6.99 10.86 -6.60
N SER A 149 -8.18 11.30 -6.99
CA SER A 149 -9.45 10.66 -6.64
C SER A 149 -9.67 9.29 -7.31
N THR A 150 -8.69 8.79 -8.06
CA THR A 150 -8.69 7.46 -8.69
C THR A 150 -7.67 6.51 -8.07
N ASP A 151 -6.97 6.90 -7.00
CA ASP A 151 -6.01 6.07 -6.29
C ASP A 151 -6.73 5.02 -5.43
N ASP A 152 -6.97 3.83 -5.98
CA ASP A 152 -7.63 2.70 -5.32
C ASP A 152 -6.95 2.27 -4.02
N ILE A 153 -5.63 2.37 -3.95
CA ILE A 153 -4.83 2.01 -2.76
C ILE A 153 -5.13 2.97 -1.61
N ALA A 154 -5.21 4.28 -1.88
CA ALA A 154 -5.50 5.27 -0.86
C ALA A 154 -6.90 5.09 -0.28
N TYR A 155 -7.90 4.81 -1.13
CA TYR A 155 -9.25 4.48 -0.67
C TYR A 155 -9.29 3.19 0.16
N HIS A 156 -8.61 2.14 -0.28
CA HIS A 156 -8.51 0.90 0.49
C HIS A 156 -7.88 1.15 1.86
N VAL A 157 -6.73 1.84 1.93
CA VAL A 157 -6.05 2.14 3.20
C VAL A 157 -6.94 2.96 4.12
N MET A 158 -7.69 3.93 3.60
CA MET A 158 -8.61 4.74 4.41
C MET A 158 -9.75 3.87 4.98
N GLY A 159 -10.36 3.01 4.16
CA GLY A 159 -11.41 2.09 4.61
C GLY A 159 -10.90 1.14 5.71
N ALA A 160 -9.76 0.50 5.48
CA ALA A 160 -9.12 -0.36 6.46
C ALA A 160 -8.76 0.39 7.75
N TRP A 161 -8.31 1.65 7.64
CA TRP A 161 -8.02 2.48 8.82
C TRP A 161 -9.27 2.68 9.71
N HIS A 162 -10.41 3.04 9.10
CA HIS A 162 -11.67 3.21 9.83
C HIS A 162 -12.11 1.92 10.51
N ALA A 163 -12.02 0.78 9.81
CA ALA A 163 -12.35 -0.54 10.35
C ALA A 163 -11.44 -0.92 11.53
N GLU A 164 -10.12 -0.80 11.37
CA GLU A 164 -9.15 -1.13 12.43
C GLU A 164 -9.37 -0.28 13.69
N VAL A 165 -9.70 1.00 13.54
CA VAL A 165 -10.04 1.87 14.67
C VAL A 165 -11.32 1.42 15.37
N LYS A 166 -12.32 0.96 14.63
CA LYS A 166 -13.58 0.43 15.18
C LYS A 166 -13.42 -0.91 15.87
N ARG A 167 -12.53 -1.77 15.36
CA ARG A 167 -12.17 -3.08 15.96
C ARG A 167 -11.45 -2.93 17.30
N LEU A 168 -10.86 -1.75 17.61
CA LEU A 168 -10.30 -1.49 18.93
C LEU A 168 -11.39 -1.54 20.00
N SER A 169 -11.14 -2.25 21.11
CA SER A 169 -12.04 -2.22 22.27
C SER A 169 -12.16 -0.80 22.86
N GLY A 170 -13.24 -0.52 23.56
CA GLY A 170 -13.44 0.77 24.24
C GLY A 170 -12.28 1.10 25.21
N ILE A 171 -11.78 0.08 25.90
CA ILE A 171 -10.62 0.19 26.79
C ILE A 171 -9.35 0.58 26.03
N GLN A 172 -9.07 -0.09 24.92
CA GLN A 172 -7.90 0.23 24.08
C GLN A 172 -7.97 1.66 23.53
N ARG A 173 -9.14 2.10 23.04
CA ARG A 173 -9.35 3.49 22.60
C ARG A 173 -9.19 4.51 23.74
N PHE A 174 -9.74 4.22 24.90
CA PHE A 174 -9.57 5.07 26.09
C PHE A 174 -8.09 5.27 26.43
N PHE A 175 -7.32 4.18 26.56
CA PHE A 175 -5.89 4.28 26.85
C PHE A 175 -5.12 4.99 25.74
N ALA A 176 -5.43 4.72 24.46
CA ALA A 176 -4.81 5.40 23.35
C ALA A 176 -5.02 6.92 23.41
N LYS A 177 -6.23 7.37 23.73
CA LYS A 177 -6.54 8.79 23.86
C LYS A 177 -5.84 9.42 25.06
N THR A 178 -5.92 8.77 26.23
CA THR A 178 -5.44 9.34 27.50
C THR A 178 -3.92 9.37 27.57
N LEU A 179 -3.25 8.29 27.15
CA LEU A 179 -1.80 8.17 27.28
C LEU A 179 -1.03 8.70 26.07
N PHE A 180 -1.66 8.71 24.88
CA PHE A 180 -0.96 9.01 23.62
C PHE A 180 -1.60 10.15 22.81
N GLY A 181 -2.60 10.84 23.37
CA GLY A 181 -3.25 11.97 22.72
C GLY A 181 -4.01 11.60 21.44
N ALA A 182 -4.54 10.37 21.36
CA ALA A 182 -5.12 9.81 20.14
C ALA A 182 -6.59 10.23 19.91
N GLY A 183 -6.98 11.47 20.20
CA GLY A 183 -8.33 12.00 19.98
C GLY A 183 -8.80 11.87 18.51
N PHE A 184 -7.87 11.87 17.55
CA PHE A 184 -8.19 11.68 16.14
C PHE A 184 -8.82 10.30 15.83
N LEU A 185 -8.67 9.29 16.69
CA LEU A 185 -9.32 7.98 16.55
C LEU A 185 -10.85 8.06 16.63
N ASP A 186 -11.42 9.16 17.13
CA ASP A 186 -12.87 9.39 17.12
C ASP A 186 -13.46 9.54 15.72
N ARG A 187 -12.62 9.78 14.71
CA ARG A 187 -13.02 9.80 13.31
C ARG A 187 -13.38 8.40 12.78
N GLY A 188 -12.88 7.32 13.43
CA GLY A 188 -13.15 5.95 13.01
C GLY A 188 -14.65 5.61 13.11
N ASN A 189 -15.26 5.21 12.01
CA ASN A 189 -16.66 4.79 11.94
C ASN A 189 -16.85 3.73 10.83
N TRP A 190 -17.92 2.92 10.96
CA TRP A 190 -18.21 1.84 10.03
C TRP A 190 -18.76 2.30 8.67
N ASP A 191 -19.47 3.42 8.63
CA ASP A 191 -20.04 3.95 7.37
C ASP A 191 -18.92 4.41 6.44
N ASP A 192 -17.92 5.12 6.98
CA ASP A 192 -16.74 5.52 6.22
C ASP A 192 -15.89 4.32 5.83
N ALA A 193 -15.73 3.31 6.70
CA ALA A 193 -15.03 2.08 6.35
C ALA A 193 -15.65 1.44 5.09
N GLN A 194 -16.98 1.26 5.09
CA GLN A 194 -17.73 0.72 3.96
C GLN A 194 -17.61 1.62 2.73
N ARG A 195 -17.84 2.92 2.87
CA ARG A 195 -17.83 3.89 1.76
C ARG A 195 -16.48 3.93 1.03
N TYR A 196 -15.38 3.95 1.78
CA TYR A 196 -14.03 3.98 1.21
C TYR A 196 -13.69 2.66 0.51
N LEU A 197 -14.00 1.50 1.11
CA LEU A 197 -13.76 0.21 0.47
C LEU A 197 -14.66 -0.02 -0.77
N LEU A 198 -15.92 0.39 -0.73
CA LEU A 198 -16.80 0.39 -1.91
C LEU A 198 -16.18 1.22 -3.05
N ARG A 199 -15.60 2.38 -2.73
CA ARG A 199 -14.92 3.19 -3.74
C ARG A 199 -13.66 2.50 -4.27
N ALA A 200 -12.86 1.84 -3.43
CA ALA A 200 -11.70 1.07 -3.87
C ALA A 200 -12.10 -0.08 -4.81
N VAL A 201 -13.15 -0.82 -4.49
CA VAL A 201 -13.73 -1.86 -5.36
C VAL A 201 -14.20 -1.27 -6.69
N ALA A 202 -14.93 -0.15 -6.66
CA ALA A 202 -15.41 0.51 -7.87
C ALA A 202 -14.28 1.01 -8.78
N LEU A 203 -13.16 1.47 -8.21
CA LEU A 203 -11.99 1.92 -8.96
C LEU A 203 -11.18 0.75 -9.56
N LYS A 204 -11.13 -0.38 -8.85
CA LYS A 204 -10.38 -1.56 -9.29
C LYS A 204 -11.16 -2.86 -8.98
N PRO A 205 -12.21 -3.14 -9.76
CA PRO A 205 -13.13 -4.25 -9.46
C PRO A 205 -12.50 -5.64 -9.59
N GLN A 206 -11.30 -5.74 -10.15
CA GLN A 206 -10.56 -7.01 -10.24
C GLN A 206 -9.58 -7.22 -9.08
N ASN A 207 -9.53 -6.32 -8.11
CA ASN A 207 -8.63 -6.46 -6.96
C ASN A 207 -9.29 -7.33 -5.88
N ILE A 208 -8.83 -8.57 -5.77
CA ILE A 208 -9.33 -9.59 -4.82
C ILE A 208 -9.27 -9.07 -3.37
N PHE A 209 -8.20 -8.38 -3.00
CA PHE A 209 -8.03 -7.89 -1.62
C PHE A 209 -9.03 -6.78 -1.24
N HIS A 210 -9.46 -5.94 -2.19
CA HIS A 210 -10.51 -4.95 -1.92
C HIS A 210 -11.85 -5.61 -1.59
N HIS A 211 -12.23 -6.64 -2.33
CA HIS A 211 -13.46 -7.42 -2.08
C HIS A 211 -13.39 -8.15 -0.74
N LEU A 212 -12.27 -8.81 -0.44
CA LEU A 212 -12.09 -9.53 0.81
C LEU A 212 -12.22 -8.59 2.03
N GLU A 213 -11.49 -7.48 2.03
CA GLU A 213 -11.53 -6.52 3.13
C GLU A 213 -12.93 -5.89 3.30
N LEU A 214 -13.63 -5.61 2.18
CA LEU A 214 -15.02 -5.13 2.22
C LEU A 214 -15.97 -6.19 2.80
N ALA A 215 -15.78 -7.46 2.45
CA ALA A 215 -16.55 -8.56 3.02
C ALA A 215 -16.32 -8.70 4.53
N GLU A 216 -15.07 -8.59 4.99
CA GLU A 216 -14.75 -8.60 6.43
C GLU A 216 -15.45 -7.46 7.16
N ILE A 217 -15.47 -6.25 6.58
CA ILE A 217 -16.19 -5.10 7.17
C ILE A 217 -17.71 -5.36 7.21
N TYR A 218 -18.29 -5.98 6.18
CA TYR A 218 -19.70 -6.35 6.20
C TYR A 218 -20.00 -7.39 7.30
N VAL A 219 -19.11 -8.33 7.55
CA VAL A 219 -19.23 -9.28 8.67
C VAL A 219 -19.17 -8.54 10.01
N ASP A 220 -18.22 -7.61 10.17
CA ASP A 220 -18.07 -6.80 11.41
C ASP A 220 -19.34 -6.00 11.77
N VAL A 221 -20.18 -5.68 10.76
CA VAL A 221 -21.41 -4.89 10.96
C VAL A 221 -22.69 -5.72 10.75
N GLY A 222 -22.60 -7.06 10.74
CA GLY A 222 -23.74 -7.97 10.65
C GLY A 222 -24.45 -7.98 9.29
N LYS A 223 -23.82 -7.50 8.20
CA LYS A 223 -24.38 -7.48 6.84
C LYS A 223 -23.94 -8.72 6.04
N TYR A 224 -24.29 -9.87 6.51
CA TYR A 224 -23.78 -11.15 6.00
C TYR A 224 -24.18 -11.45 4.55
N SER A 225 -25.34 -10.99 4.09
CA SER A 225 -25.73 -11.11 2.68
C SER A 225 -24.76 -10.36 1.76
N LEU A 226 -24.44 -9.11 2.08
CA LEU A 226 -23.49 -8.29 1.33
C LEU A 226 -22.05 -8.87 1.41
N ALA A 227 -21.66 -9.43 2.56
CA ALA A 227 -20.37 -10.10 2.70
C ALA A 227 -20.28 -11.30 1.74
N ARG A 228 -21.30 -12.17 1.71
CA ARG A 228 -21.34 -13.31 0.78
C ARG A 228 -21.27 -12.88 -0.68
N ASP A 229 -21.91 -11.78 -1.05
CA ASP A 229 -21.85 -11.28 -2.44
C ASP A 229 -20.43 -10.85 -2.83
N GLN A 230 -19.70 -10.15 -1.94
CA GLN A 230 -18.30 -9.80 -2.19
C GLN A 230 -17.40 -11.04 -2.26
N LEU A 231 -17.59 -12.02 -1.37
CA LEU A 231 -16.80 -13.26 -1.33
C LEU A 231 -17.05 -14.14 -2.58
N ARG A 232 -18.26 -14.17 -3.11
CA ARG A 232 -18.55 -14.85 -4.38
C ARG A 232 -17.95 -14.10 -5.57
N ALA A 233 -18.07 -12.78 -5.60
CA ALA A 233 -17.55 -11.95 -6.69
C ALA A 233 -16.04 -12.13 -6.88
N LEU A 234 -15.26 -12.23 -5.78
CA LEU A 234 -13.82 -12.39 -5.89
C LEU A 234 -13.35 -13.79 -6.33
N HIS A 235 -14.23 -14.81 -6.22
CA HIS A 235 -13.86 -16.20 -6.51
C HIS A 235 -13.31 -16.37 -7.94
N ASP A 236 -13.99 -15.77 -8.92
CA ASP A 236 -13.67 -15.92 -10.35
C ASP A 236 -12.68 -14.86 -10.87
N LEU A 237 -12.25 -13.93 -10.04
CA LEU A 237 -11.30 -12.91 -10.45
C LEU A 237 -9.92 -13.51 -10.78
N PRO A 238 -9.21 -12.96 -11.78
CA PRO A 238 -7.86 -13.42 -12.11
C PRO A 238 -6.86 -13.09 -11.00
N ILE A 239 -5.81 -13.91 -10.90
CA ILE A 239 -4.68 -13.65 -9.99
C ILE A 239 -3.88 -12.47 -10.55
N ALA A 240 -3.76 -11.41 -9.77
CA ALA A 240 -3.08 -10.16 -10.13
C ALA A 240 -2.19 -9.58 -9.01
N ASP A 241 -2.23 -10.17 -7.80
CA ASP A 241 -1.35 -9.86 -6.67
C ASP A 241 -0.69 -11.14 -6.14
N VAL A 242 0.47 -11.00 -5.56
CA VAL A 242 1.28 -12.11 -5.03
C VAL A 242 0.59 -12.90 -3.90
N LEU A 243 -0.42 -12.35 -3.26
CA LEU A 243 -1.20 -13.01 -2.20
C LEU A 243 -2.59 -13.44 -2.64
N ASP A 244 -2.99 -13.25 -3.89
CA ASP A 244 -4.37 -13.51 -4.33
C ASP A 244 -4.81 -14.96 -4.12
N HIS A 245 -3.94 -15.95 -4.27
CA HIS A 245 -4.24 -17.35 -3.92
C HIS A 245 -4.58 -17.49 -2.43
N GLN A 246 -3.84 -16.82 -1.57
CA GLN A 246 -4.08 -16.84 -0.13
C GLN A 246 -5.38 -16.11 0.21
N TYR A 247 -5.64 -14.97 -0.42
CA TYR A 247 -6.88 -14.22 -0.24
C TYR A 247 -8.11 -15.00 -0.69
N LYS A 248 -8.04 -15.73 -1.81
CA LYS A 248 -9.12 -16.63 -2.23
C LYS A 248 -9.38 -17.76 -1.23
N THR A 249 -8.33 -18.33 -0.64
CA THR A 249 -8.46 -19.33 0.42
C THR A 249 -9.13 -18.75 1.67
N GLN A 250 -8.72 -17.55 2.10
CA GLN A 250 -9.34 -16.85 3.22
C GLN A 250 -10.81 -16.54 2.94
N ALA A 251 -11.12 -16.08 1.74
CA ALA A 251 -12.49 -15.80 1.30
C ALA A 251 -13.38 -17.04 1.31
N ALA A 252 -12.88 -18.19 0.85
CA ALA A 252 -13.62 -19.45 0.87
C ALA A 252 -13.92 -19.90 2.31
N THR A 253 -12.94 -19.77 3.22
CA THR A 253 -13.14 -20.06 4.64
C THR A 253 -14.19 -19.12 5.25
N LEU A 254 -14.07 -17.83 5.04
CA LEU A 254 -15.02 -16.84 5.57
C LEU A 254 -16.43 -17.08 5.01
N LEU A 255 -16.55 -17.42 3.72
CA LEU A 255 -17.83 -17.72 3.09
C LEU A 255 -18.51 -18.94 3.73
N ASP A 256 -17.74 -19.99 4.07
CA ASP A 256 -18.27 -21.16 4.77
C ASP A 256 -18.68 -20.82 6.21
N ASP A 257 -17.87 -20.02 6.92
CA ASP A 257 -18.16 -19.59 8.30
C ASP A 257 -19.49 -18.84 8.39
N ILE A 258 -19.78 -17.96 7.41
CA ILE A 258 -20.98 -17.10 7.44
C ILE A 258 -22.14 -17.64 6.58
N LYS A 259 -22.06 -18.87 6.06
CA LYS A 259 -23.06 -19.41 5.10
C LYS A 259 -24.50 -19.40 5.60
N ASN A 260 -24.69 -19.59 6.91
CA ASN A 260 -26.00 -19.67 7.58
C ASN A 260 -26.35 -18.41 8.38
N GLU A 261 -25.45 -17.42 8.47
CA GLU A 261 -25.69 -16.22 9.21
C GLU A 261 -26.75 -15.36 8.51
N LYS A 262 -27.60 -14.70 9.32
CA LYS A 262 -28.63 -13.77 8.85
C LYS A 262 -28.20 -12.34 9.16
N ASP A 263 -28.59 -11.41 8.29
CA ASP A 263 -28.30 -10.00 8.50
C ASP A 263 -28.89 -9.55 9.85
N GLU A 264 -28.11 -8.77 10.58
CA GLU A 264 -28.55 -8.13 11.82
C GLU A 264 -29.46 -6.95 11.47
N THR A 265 -30.56 -6.78 12.20
CA THR A 265 -31.57 -5.72 11.97
C THR A 265 -31.16 -4.40 12.65
#